data_82205bb380ab5e9f98d103115e13c60b
#
_entry.id   82205bb380ab5e9f98d103115e13c60b
#
_cell.length_a   1.000
_cell.length_b   1.000
_cell.length_c   1.000
_cell.angle_alpha   90.00
_cell.angle_beta   90.00
_cell.angle_gamma   90.00
#
_symmetry.space_group_name_H-M   'P 1'
#
loop_
_entity.id
_entity.type
_entity.pdbx_description
1 polymer ?
#
loop_
_entity_poly.entity_id
_entity_poly.type
_entity_poly.pdbx_seq_one_letter_code
_entity_poly.pdbx_strand_id
1 'polypeptide(L)'
;MRQPLMVSALLPALISLTALMWLLWSFIPFPLAIRGLITVVMAAVACQLVWTTRRRRARSSESATVAALLSDSHQGPVVLVCGDELDALFPTQPVRHTAQGAWLRAGNAGELCTLVRELQTHRPALTGQLAVMYCCLADKHNDEAVLRAGLKNLRQQIRPLTSLTGFALPVLLDCRFSGPDTPWVIVHSNHPFVCPENAPQSSLEEWQQTASNLLAFPVLNEAVAFIRQVVMDELTKPDRLFPPVHPFAVAFRTGGVASDREALWPQWLYRRSRLHWSGVAHRDSSAPRFADPLLALLSPSTAPLQGGKTACRVIILLLCCALSALGFSIANNQRLIARIGGDLARWNAVPMTHYAPKARSLDVLRQDALLLERWQQQGEPVRYGLGLYTGPRLWLALQQAIDTYIPPPAPPDPAPHTVHLDSLSLFDTGQWALKPGSTKVLVNALVGIRAKPGWLIVVAGXXHT
;
A
#
# COMPACT_ATOMS: atom_id res chain seq x y z
N MET A 1 14.38 18.92 -8.57
CA MET A 1 14.54 17.59 -7.97
C MET A 1 13.44 17.27 -6.94
N ARG A 2 12.18 17.60 -7.25
CA ARG A 2 11.04 17.31 -6.36
C ARG A 2 10.23 16.05 -6.78
N GLN A 3 10.62 15.41 -7.89
CA GLN A 3 9.85 14.30 -8.46
C GLN A 3 10.00 12.95 -7.76
N PRO A 4 11.17 12.56 -7.24
CA PRO A 4 11.29 11.20 -6.68
C PRO A 4 10.48 10.96 -5.40
N LEU A 5 10.20 12.01 -4.62
CA LEU A 5 9.40 11.86 -3.40
C LEU A 5 7.91 11.65 -3.69
N MET A 6 7.39 12.28 -4.74
CA MET A 6 6.00 12.09 -5.18
C MET A 6 5.81 10.67 -5.73
N VAL A 7 6.79 10.17 -6.49
CA VAL A 7 6.74 8.83 -7.06
C VAL A 7 6.73 7.77 -5.96
N SER A 8 7.56 7.93 -4.92
CA SER A 8 7.63 6.97 -3.82
C SER A 8 6.35 6.93 -2.99
N ALA A 9 5.65 8.07 -2.84
CA ALA A 9 4.40 8.13 -2.11
C ALA A 9 3.23 7.56 -2.91
N LEU A 10 3.23 7.75 -4.24
CA LEU A 10 2.16 7.30 -5.13
C LEU A 10 2.36 5.86 -5.61
N LEU A 11 3.57 5.32 -5.53
CA LEU A 11 3.89 3.99 -6.05
C LEU A 11 3.03 2.89 -5.41
N PRO A 12 2.85 2.83 -4.07
CA PRO A 12 1.96 1.82 -3.49
C PRO A 12 0.52 1.94 -3.99
N ALA A 13 0.01 3.17 -4.14
CA ALA A 13 -1.34 3.41 -4.64
C ALA A 13 -1.49 2.97 -6.09
N LEU A 14 -0.47 3.23 -6.93
CA LEU A 14 -0.47 2.80 -8.33
C LEU A 14 -0.45 1.28 -8.44
N ILE A 15 0.38 0.61 -7.64
CA ILE A 15 0.46 -0.86 -7.64
C ILE A 15 -0.89 -1.45 -7.22
N SER A 16 -1.50 -0.91 -6.16
CA SER A 16 -2.80 -1.37 -5.67
C SER A 16 -3.90 -1.18 -6.70
N LEU A 17 -3.94 -0.01 -7.34
CA LEU A 17 -4.94 0.30 -8.36
C LEU A 17 -4.78 -0.60 -9.58
N THR A 18 -3.54 -0.82 -10.03
CA THR A 18 -3.25 -1.69 -11.16
C THR A 18 -3.69 -3.13 -10.87
N ALA A 19 -3.43 -3.63 -9.66
CA ALA A 19 -3.83 -4.97 -9.25
C ALA A 19 -5.35 -5.12 -9.24
N LEU A 20 -6.06 -4.13 -8.70
CA LEU A 20 -7.52 -4.15 -8.65
C LEU A 20 -8.14 -4.07 -10.05
N MET A 21 -7.58 -3.23 -10.93
CA MET A 21 -8.04 -3.13 -12.32
C MET A 21 -7.81 -4.42 -13.08
N TRP A 22 -6.63 -5.04 -12.89
CA TRP A 22 -6.34 -6.34 -13.52
C TRP A 22 -7.33 -7.39 -13.05
N LEU A 23 -7.64 -7.44 -11.75
CA LEU A 23 -8.62 -8.39 -11.20
C LEU A 23 -10.00 -8.15 -11.81
N LEU A 24 -10.45 -6.88 -11.83
CA LEU A 24 -11.79 -6.53 -12.31
C LEU A 24 -11.96 -6.89 -13.79
N TRP A 25 -11.00 -6.54 -14.62
CA TRP A 25 -11.16 -6.70 -16.08
C TRP A 25 -10.80 -8.10 -16.56
N SER A 26 -9.96 -8.83 -15.85
CA SER A 26 -9.49 -10.14 -16.28
C SER A 26 -10.29 -11.32 -15.72
N PHE A 27 -10.77 -11.22 -14.49
CA PHE A 27 -11.35 -12.37 -13.79
C PHE A 27 -12.81 -12.22 -13.40
N ILE A 28 -13.25 -11.02 -13.05
CA ILE A 28 -14.62 -10.84 -12.56
C ILE A 28 -15.59 -10.83 -13.74
N PRO A 29 -16.61 -11.72 -13.73
CA PRO A 29 -17.52 -11.84 -14.87
C PRO A 29 -18.70 -10.87 -14.80
N PHE A 30 -18.41 -9.56 -14.71
CA PHE A 30 -19.45 -8.52 -14.72
C PHE A 30 -19.73 -8.08 -16.17
N PRO A 31 -20.95 -7.59 -16.47
CA PRO A 31 -21.21 -6.96 -17.76
C PRO A 31 -20.30 -5.76 -18.02
N LEU A 32 -20.10 -5.45 -19.28
CA LEU A 32 -19.20 -4.35 -19.67
C LEU A 32 -19.63 -3.02 -19.06
N ALA A 33 -20.93 -2.76 -18.98
CA ALA A 33 -21.45 -1.52 -18.39
C ALA A 33 -21.08 -1.39 -16.92
N ILE A 34 -21.17 -2.48 -16.13
CA ILE A 34 -20.83 -2.49 -14.72
C ILE A 34 -19.33 -2.34 -14.53
N ARG A 35 -18.54 -3.00 -15.37
CA ARG A 35 -17.07 -2.86 -15.34
C ARG A 35 -16.66 -1.41 -15.60
N GLY A 36 -17.27 -0.78 -16.60
CA GLY A 36 -17.00 0.61 -16.93
C GLY A 36 -17.38 1.54 -15.78
N LEU A 37 -18.53 1.31 -15.15
CA LEU A 37 -18.98 2.12 -14.01
C LEU A 37 -18.01 2.01 -12.84
N ILE A 38 -17.60 0.80 -12.49
CA ILE A 38 -16.65 0.58 -11.39
C ILE A 38 -15.31 1.24 -11.72
N THR A 39 -14.84 1.14 -12.96
CA THR A 39 -13.61 1.78 -13.41
C THR A 39 -13.69 3.30 -13.26
N VAL A 40 -14.81 3.91 -13.64
CA VAL A 40 -15.01 5.35 -13.51
C VAL A 40 -15.04 5.77 -12.04
N VAL A 41 -15.72 5.01 -11.19
CA VAL A 41 -15.77 5.29 -9.75
C VAL A 41 -14.37 5.19 -9.13
N MET A 42 -13.61 4.15 -9.48
CA MET A 42 -12.24 3.98 -8.97
C MET A 42 -11.34 5.12 -9.44
N ALA A 43 -11.46 5.54 -10.69
CA ALA A 43 -10.69 6.67 -11.23
C ALA A 43 -11.06 7.96 -10.51
N ALA A 44 -12.34 8.18 -10.24
CA ALA A 44 -12.81 9.37 -9.52
C ALA A 44 -12.26 9.40 -8.08
N VAL A 45 -12.28 8.25 -7.39
CA VAL A 45 -11.73 8.15 -6.03
C VAL A 45 -10.23 8.40 -6.05
N ALA A 46 -9.51 7.83 -7.02
CA ALA A 46 -8.07 8.04 -7.15
C ALA A 46 -7.74 9.51 -7.41
N CYS A 47 -8.49 10.16 -8.29
CA CYS A 47 -8.31 11.60 -8.58
C CYS A 47 -8.59 12.45 -7.35
N GLN A 48 -9.64 12.11 -6.59
CA GLN A 48 -9.98 12.84 -5.38
C GLN A 48 -8.88 12.70 -4.33
N LEU A 49 -8.32 11.49 -4.16
CA LEU A 49 -7.23 11.26 -3.22
C LEU A 49 -5.98 12.04 -3.61
N VAL A 50 -5.62 12.06 -4.90
CA VAL A 50 -4.48 12.82 -5.40
C VAL A 50 -4.70 14.32 -5.17
N TRP A 51 -5.91 14.80 -5.49
CA TRP A 51 -6.25 16.21 -5.32
C TRP A 51 -6.21 16.66 -3.87
N THR A 52 -6.78 15.84 -2.94
CA THR A 52 -6.74 16.18 -1.50
C THR A 52 -5.32 16.12 -0.96
N THR A 53 -4.49 15.19 -1.42
CA THR A 53 -3.09 15.09 -1.01
C THR A 53 -2.32 16.31 -1.48
N ARG A 54 -2.51 16.73 -2.74
CA ARG A 54 -1.86 17.93 -3.28
C ARG A 54 -2.33 19.18 -2.55
N ARG A 55 -3.63 19.27 -2.25
CA ARG A 55 -4.19 20.41 -1.53
C ARG A 55 -3.63 20.52 -0.11
N ARG A 56 -3.49 19.38 0.58
CA ARG A 56 -2.88 19.35 1.92
C ARG A 56 -1.42 19.81 1.87
N ARG A 57 -0.66 19.38 0.86
CA ARG A 57 0.73 19.79 0.69
C ARG A 57 0.85 21.29 0.39
N ALA A 58 -0.04 21.82 -0.42
CA ALA A 58 -0.05 23.24 -0.75
C ALA A 58 -0.36 24.10 0.48
N ARG A 59 -1.32 23.67 1.31
CA ARG A 59 -1.65 24.38 2.55
C ARG A 59 -0.52 24.34 3.55
N SER A 60 0.15 23.19 3.71
CA SER A 60 1.25 23.06 4.67
C SER A 60 2.51 23.79 4.20
N SER A 61 2.69 24.02 2.90
CA SER A 61 3.85 24.75 2.40
C SER A 61 3.80 26.24 2.76
N GLU A 62 2.60 26.80 2.97
CA GLU A 62 2.45 28.18 3.38
C GLU A 62 2.80 28.41 4.85
N SER A 63 2.68 27.37 5.70
CA SER A 63 2.92 27.47 7.15
C SER A 63 4.25 26.86 7.59
N ALA A 64 5.00 26.25 6.72
CA ALA A 64 6.18 25.45 7.09
C ALA A 64 7.46 26.30 7.05
N THR A 65 7.64 27.12 8.09
CA THR A 65 8.86 27.91 8.24
C THR A 65 10.00 27.11 8.85
N VAL A 66 9.69 26.18 9.77
CA VAL A 66 10.71 25.42 10.51
C VAL A 66 11.31 24.32 9.65
N ALA A 67 10.48 23.56 8.93
CA ALA A 67 10.97 22.48 8.07
C ALA A 67 11.82 23.01 6.92
N ALA A 68 11.53 24.22 6.43
CA ALA A 68 12.31 24.87 5.37
C ALA A 68 13.71 25.28 5.83
N LEU A 69 13.90 25.48 7.14
CA LEU A 69 15.20 25.88 7.68
C LEU A 69 16.19 24.72 7.75
N LEU A 70 15.71 23.49 7.74
CA LEU A 70 16.59 22.32 7.66
C LEU A 70 17.22 22.26 6.27
N SER A 71 18.51 21.96 6.20
CA SER A 71 19.17 21.84 4.92
C SER A 71 18.62 20.67 4.11
N ASP A 72 18.57 20.80 2.78
CA ASP A 72 18.07 19.75 1.90
C ASP A 72 18.94 18.51 1.95
N SER A 73 20.21 18.65 2.29
CA SER A 73 21.18 17.56 2.38
C SER A 73 21.27 16.99 3.80
N HIS A 74 20.40 17.44 4.72
CA HIS A 74 20.48 16.98 6.11
C HIS A 74 20.29 15.47 6.23
N GLN A 75 21.22 14.85 6.92
CA GLN A 75 21.18 13.44 7.29
C GLN A 75 21.49 13.33 8.77
N GLY A 76 20.91 12.36 9.43
CA GLY A 76 21.10 12.15 10.84
C GLY A 76 19.87 12.52 11.67
N PRO A 77 19.95 12.36 12.98
CA PRO A 77 18.78 12.58 13.83
C PRO A 77 18.36 14.05 13.87
N VAL A 78 17.05 14.26 14.03
CA VAL A 78 16.43 15.56 14.23
C VAL A 78 15.72 15.50 15.58
N VAL A 79 16.15 16.32 16.51
CA VAL A 79 15.61 16.33 17.87
C VAL A 79 14.70 17.54 18.03
N LEU A 80 13.45 17.28 18.41
CA LEU A 80 12.46 18.33 18.69
C LEU A 80 12.58 18.70 20.16
N VAL A 81 12.95 19.96 20.40
CA VAL A 81 13.27 20.43 21.76
C VAL A 81 12.07 21.22 22.32
N CYS A 82 11.58 20.78 23.46
CA CYS A 82 10.50 21.44 24.18
C CYS A 82 10.88 21.59 25.66
N GLY A 83 10.07 22.33 26.42
CA GLY A 83 10.28 22.51 27.84
C GLY A 83 10.69 23.94 28.21
N ASP A 84 11.58 24.04 29.20
CA ASP A 84 11.93 25.32 29.82
C ASP A 84 13.06 26.04 29.07
N GLU A 85 13.01 27.36 29.11
CA GLU A 85 14.11 28.25 28.67
C GLU A 85 14.59 28.01 27.25
N LEU A 86 13.65 27.78 26.31
CA LEU A 86 13.98 27.56 24.92
C LEU A 86 14.54 28.83 24.26
N ASP A 87 14.16 30.03 24.75
CA ASP A 87 14.68 31.27 24.21
C ASP A 87 16.20 31.40 24.41
N ALA A 88 16.73 30.83 25.49
CA ALA A 88 18.17 30.83 25.74
C ALA A 88 18.89 29.83 24.81
N LEU A 89 18.25 28.72 24.49
CA LEU A 89 18.83 27.72 23.60
C LEU A 89 18.75 28.17 22.12
N PHE A 90 17.66 28.81 21.75
CA PHE A 90 17.42 29.24 20.36
C PHE A 90 17.20 30.75 20.33
N PRO A 91 18.28 31.55 20.50
CA PRO A 91 18.11 33.01 20.59
C PRO A 91 17.74 33.68 19.28
N THR A 92 18.15 33.16 18.13
CA THR A 92 17.92 33.79 16.84
C THR A 92 17.15 32.92 15.85
N GLN A 93 17.47 31.65 15.80
CA GLN A 93 16.85 30.70 14.84
C GLN A 93 16.27 29.51 15.57
N PRO A 94 15.14 28.97 15.09
CA PRO A 94 14.55 27.79 15.73
C PRO A 94 15.25 26.47 15.36
N VAL A 95 16.34 26.52 14.62
CA VAL A 95 17.08 25.34 14.18
C VAL A 95 18.56 25.54 14.49
N ARG A 96 19.18 24.50 15.06
CA ARG A 96 20.62 24.44 15.25
C ARG A 96 21.17 23.22 14.53
N HIS A 97 21.99 23.44 13.52
CA HIS A 97 22.64 22.37 12.76
C HIS A 97 23.97 21.98 13.37
N THR A 98 24.23 20.69 13.44
CA THR A 98 25.55 20.16 13.80
C THR A 98 25.96 19.11 12.76
N ALA A 99 27.20 18.66 12.84
CA ALA A 99 27.70 17.62 11.94
C ALA A 99 26.98 16.29 12.16
N GLN A 100 26.42 16.05 13.35
CA GLN A 100 25.81 14.78 13.74
C GLN A 100 24.28 14.79 13.63
N GLY A 101 23.65 15.95 13.51
CA GLY A 101 22.20 16.05 13.47
C GLY A 101 21.75 17.49 13.65
N ALA A 102 20.49 17.66 14.00
CA ALA A 102 19.89 18.97 14.17
C ALA A 102 18.99 19.02 15.39
N TRP A 103 18.92 20.22 15.98
CA TRP A 103 18.01 20.53 17.08
C TRP A 103 16.96 21.50 16.56
N LEU A 104 15.67 21.18 16.74
CA LEU A 104 14.56 22.03 16.33
C LEU A 104 13.77 22.48 17.54
N ARG A 105 13.48 23.79 17.60
CA ARG A 105 12.64 24.32 18.66
C ARG A 105 11.19 23.95 18.42
N ALA A 106 10.54 23.30 19.39
CA ALA A 106 9.15 22.87 19.30
C ALA A 106 8.20 23.76 20.11
N GLY A 107 8.71 24.66 20.91
CA GLY A 107 7.88 25.45 21.79
C GLY A 107 7.44 24.66 23.00
N ASN A 108 6.15 24.43 23.17
CA ASN A 108 5.65 23.59 24.26
C ASN A 108 5.34 22.20 23.74
N ALA A 109 5.11 21.26 24.67
CA ALA A 109 4.87 19.87 24.30
C ALA A 109 3.61 19.70 23.46
N GLY A 110 2.63 20.58 23.60
CA GLY A 110 1.40 20.54 22.81
C GLY A 110 1.59 20.82 21.33
N GLU A 111 2.71 21.45 20.95
CA GLU A 111 3.01 21.77 19.56
C GLU A 111 3.81 20.67 18.86
N LEU A 112 4.21 19.64 19.57
CA LEU A 112 5.04 18.57 19.00
C LEU A 112 4.34 17.86 17.82
N CYS A 113 3.07 17.53 17.97
CA CYS A 113 2.32 16.84 16.93
C CYS A 113 2.19 17.69 15.67
N THR A 114 1.97 19.00 15.83
CA THR A 114 1.88 19.92 14.70
C THR A 114 3.20 19.97 13.94
N LEU A 115 4.31 20.08 14.67
CA LEU A 115 5.64 20.15 14.07
C LEU A 115 6.00 18.83 13.35
N VAL A 116 5.66 17.69 13.96
CA VAL A 116 5.90 16.39 13.34
C VAL A 116 5.09 16.24 12.05
N ARG A 117 3.84 16.70 12.04
CA ARG A 117 3.03 16.67 10.82
C ARG A 117 3.65 17.52 9.70
N GLU A 118 4.15 18.69 10.03
CA GLU A 118 4.84 19.54 9.06
C GLU A 118 6.08 18.86 8.49
N LEU A 119 6.88 18.24 9.37
CA LEU A 119 8.08 17.51 8.94
C LEU A 119 7.75 16.32 8.07
N GLN A 120 6.69 15.57 8.41
CA GLN A 120 6.25 14.43 7.60
C GLN A 120 5.78 14.87 6.21
N THR A 121 5.09 16.01 6.15
CA THR A 121 4.55 16.51 4.89
C THR A 121 5.67 17.00 3.97
N HIS A 122 6.64 17.73 4.51
CA HIS A 122 7.70 18.37 3.72
C HIS A 122 8.95 17.51 3.57
N ARG A 123 9.29 16.72 4.59
CA ARG A 123 10.51 15.94 4.63
C ARG A 123 10.19 14.53 5.17
N PRO A 124 9.41 13.72 4.44
CA PRO A 124 9.02 12.41 4.97
C PRO A 124 10.20 11.46 5.24
N ALA A 125 11.33 11.69 4.59
CA ALA A 125 12.53 10.88 4.83
C ALA A 125 13.10 11.07 6.24
N LEU A 126 12.83 12.20 6.88
CA LEU A 126 13.33 12.48 8.22
C LEU A 126 12.46 11.89 9.34
N THR A 127 11.28 11.39 9.03
CA THR A 127 10.36 10.89 10.06
C THR A 127 10.98 9.76 10.89
N GLY A 128 11.77 8.90 10.26
CA GLY A 128 12.43 7.81 10.96
C GLY A 128 13.61 8.23 11.83
N GLN A 129 14.01 9.50 11.76
CA GLN A 129 15.16 10.01 12.50
C GLN A 129 14.75 11.02 13.57
N LEU A 130 13.46 11.16 13.85
CA LEU A 130 12.97 12.11 14.84
C LEU A 130 13.15 11.60 16.27
N ALA A 131 13.43 12.53 17.17
CA ALA A 131 13.47 12.29 18.61
C ALA A 131 12.95 13.54 19.31
N VAL A 132 12.59 13.39 20.58
CA VAL A 132 12.07 14.49 21.39
C VAL A 132 13.00 14.70 22.58
N MET A 133 13.32 15.96 22.87
CA MET A 133 14.05 16.30 24.08
C MET A 133 13.23 17.27 24.92
N TYR A 134 13.12 16.98 26.20
CA TYR A 134 12.47 17.87 27.18
C TYR A 134 13.52 18.52 28.04
N CYS A 135 13.53 19.85 28.05
CA CYS A 135 14.43 20.64 28.90
C CYS A 135 13.74 20.92 30.23
N CYS A 136 14.36 20.48 31.30
CA CYS A 136 13.82 20.64 32.63
C CYS A 136 14.81 21.44 33.50
N LEU A 137 14.41 22.65 33.88
CA LEU A 137 15.22 23.53 34.72
C LEU A 137 14.50 23.73 36.06
N ALA A 138 14.93 22.99 37.07
CA ALA A 138 14.34 23.07 38.38
C ALA A 138 14.51 24.46 39.01
N ASP A 139 15.52 25.22 38.60
CA ASP A 139 15.76 26.58 39.07
C ASP A 139 14.75 27.59 38.51
N LYS A 140 13.97 27.23 37.52
CA LYS A 140 12.97 28.13 36.91
C LYS A 140 11.55 27.85 37.42
N HIS A 141 11.40 26.93 38.34
CA HIS A 141 10.09 26.57 38.92
C HIS A 141 10.11 26.78 40.42
N ASN A 142 9.06 27.37 40.95
CA ASN A 142 8.88 27.55 42.37
C ASN A 142 7.94 26.51 42.96
N ASP A 143 7.18 25.82 42.12
CA ASP A 143 6.16 24.85 42.53
C ASP A 143 6.42 23.53 41.83
N GLU A 144 6.60 22.46 42.60
CA GLU A 144 6.80 21.12 42.04
C GLU A 144 5.63 20.66 41.21
N ALA A 145 4.40 21.09 41.53
CA ALA A 145 3.21 20.71 40.79
C ALA A 145 3.25 21.24 39.36
N VAL A 146 3.79 22.44 39.15
CA VAL A 146 3.92 23.06 37.83
C VAL A 146 4.96 22.28 36.98
N LEU A 147 6.07 21.94 37.62
CA LEU A 147 7.11 21.15 36.93
C LEU A 147 6.56 19.77 36.50
N ARG A 148 5.87 19.11 37.42
CA ARG A 148 5.26 17.79 37.13
C ARG A 148 4.18 17.90 36.07
N ALA A 149 3.42 19.01 36.05
CA ALA A 149 2.40 19.22 35.00
C ALA A 149 3.01 19.33 33.60
N GLY A 150 4.18 19.98 33.51
CA GLY A 150 4.91 20.04 32.22
C GLY A 150 5.34 18.67 31.73
N LEU A 151 5.85 17.85 32.65
CA LEU A 151 6.26 16.47 32.35
C LEU A 151 5.05 15.61 31.98
N LYS A 152 3.93 15.81 32.66
CA LYS A 152 2.69 15.09 32.32
C LYS A 152 2.19 15.47 30.93
N ASN A 153 2.30 16.75 30.58
CA ASN A 153 1.94 17.23 29.24
C ASN A 153 2.78 16.51 28.16
N LEU A 154 4.08 16.35 28.42
CA LEU A 154 4.93 15.58 27.51
C LEU A 154 4.44 14.14 27.36
N ARG A 155 4.11 13.49 28.48
CA ARG A 155 3.58 12.12 28.45
C ARG A 155 2.32 12.01 27.59
N GLN A 156 1.44 13.02 27.72
CA GLN A 156 0.19 13.04 26.97
C GLN A 156 0.42 13.12 25.46
N GLN A 157 1.55 13.70 25.02
CA GLN A 157 1.86 13.86 23.60
C GLN A 157 2.54 12.65 22.99
N ILE A 158 3.14 11.78 23.79
CA ILE A 158 3.95 10.67 23.27
C ILE A 158 3.08 9.67 22.50
N ARG A 159 1.88 9.35 23.01
CA ARG A 159 1.00 8.39 22.33
C ARG A 159 0.49 8.92 20.98
N PRO A 160 0.00 10.17 20.88
CA PRO A 160 -0.32 10.72 19.56
C PRO A 160 0.87 10.77 18.61
N LEU A 161 2.07 11.08 19.11
CA LEU A 161 3.28 11.08 18.30
C LEU A 161 3.60 9.69 17.77
N THR A 162 3.45 8.66 18.59
CA THR A 162 3.67 7.28 18.17
C THR A 162 2.67 6.88 17.07
N SER A 163 1.41 7.26 17.22
CA SER A 163 0.40 7.00 16.19
C SER A 163 0.71 7.73 14.89
N LEU A 164 1.20 8.96 15.00
CA LEU A 164 1.48 9.80 13.84
C LEU A 164 2.70 9.32 13.05
N THR A 165 3.76 8.92 13.76
CA THR A 165 5.03 8.49 13.14
C THR A 165 5.09 7.00 12.83
N GLY A 166 4.31 6.20 13.54
CA GLY A 166 4.34 4.75 13.39
C GLY A 166 5.36 4.03 14.25
N PHE A 167 6.11 4.77 15.08
CA PHE A 167 7.06 4.16 16.02
C PHE A 167 7.20 5.06 17.25
N ALA A 168 7.70 4.49 18.34
CA ALA A 168 7.92 5.23 19.57
C ALA A 168 9.17 6.09 19.44
N LEU A 169 9.00 7.41 19.44
CA LEU A 169 10.13 8.35 19.35
C LEU A 169 11.00 8.23 20.58
N PRO A 170 12.34 8.21 20.43
CA PRO A 170 13.21 8.29 21.59
C PRO A 170 12.98 9.61 22.33
N VAL A 171 12.90 9.55 23.66
CA VAL A 171 12.70 10.71 24.50
C VAL A 171 14.00 10.97 25.27
N LEU A 172 14.50 12.20 25.14
CA LEU A 172 15.71 12.64 25.83
C LEU A 172 15.32 13.65 26.91
N LEU A 173 16.06 13.62 28.01
CA LEU A 173 15.92 14.64 29.06
C LEU A 173 17.19 15.47 29.12
N ASP A 174 17.01 16.78 29.23
CA ASP A 174 18.09 17.74 29.46
C ASP A 174 17.76 18.45 30.75
N CYS A 175 18.50 18.15 31.81
CA CYS A 175 18.27 18.72 33.13
C CYS A 175 19.48 19.56 33.54
N ARG A 176 19.23 20.82 33.87
CA ARG A 176 20.28 21.75 34.26
C ARG A 176 19.95 22.35 35.61
N PHE A 177 20.99 22.49 36.42
CA PHE A 177 20.87 22.92 37.81
C PHE A 177 21.90 24.00 38.11
N SER A 178 21.57 24.92 39.01
CA SER A 178 22.56 25.88 39.50
C SER A 178 23.56 25.16 40.43
N GLY A 179 24.82 25.62 40.38
CA GLY A 179 25.87 25.02 41.17
C GLY A 179 27.22 25.23 40.52
N PRO A 180 28.25 24.50 40.97
CA PRO A 180 29.55 24.58 40.34
C PRO A 180 29.48 24.08 38.89
N ASP A 181 30.29 24.65 38.00
CA ASP A 181 30.30 24.28 36.60
C ASP A 181 30.80 22.85 36.45
N THR A 182 30.01 22.02 35.76
CA THR A 182 30.37 20.66 35.40
C THR A 182 30.16 20.45 33.90
N PRO A 183 30.89 19.52 33.30
CA PRO A 183 30.56 19.09 31.94
C PRO A 183 29.25 18.31 31.91
N TRP A 184 28.73 18.03 30.72
CA TRP A 184 27.55 17.20 30.58
C TRP A 184 27.83 15.79 31.08
N VAL A 185 26.95 15.29 31.96
CA VAL A 185 26.90 13.89 32.37
C VAL A 185 25.73 13.26 31.67
N ILE A 186 25.96 12.21 30.89
CA ILE A 186 24.95 11.55 30.11
C ILE A 186 24.79 10.11 30.60
N VAL A 187 23.55 9.72 30.88
CA VAL A 187 23.21 8.36 31.26
C VAL A 187 22.41 7.72 30.15
N HIS A 188 22.93 6.64 29.59
CA HIS A 188 22.29 5.87 28.55
C HIS A 188 22.45 4.39 28.87
N SER A 189 21.35 3.66 28.89
CA SER A 189 21.34 2.23 29.25
C SER A 189 21.98 1.98 30.62
N ASN A 190 21.72 2.87 31.58
CA ASN A 190 22.24 2.81 32.94
C ASN A 190 23.76 2.93 33.04
N HIS A 191 24.40 3.41 31.99
CA HIS A 191 25.85 3.65 31.99
C HIS A 191 26.11 5.15 31.90
N PRO A 192 26.59 5.78 33.01
CA PRO A 192 26.91 7.20 32.95
C PRO A 192 28.30 7.43 32.32
N PHE A 193 28.40 8.51 31.54
CA PHE A 193 29.68 8.98 31.05
C PHE A 193 29.69 10.51 31.01
N VAL A 194 30.86 11.06 31.03
CA VAL A 194 31.07 12.51 31.11
C VAL A 194 31.63 12.99 29.78
N CYS A 195 31.10 14.12 29.31
CA CYS A 195 31.51 14.72 28.04
C CYS A 195 32.15 16.09 28.30
N PRO A 196 33.45 16.15 28.60
CA PRO A 196 34.12 17.45 28.77
C PRO A 196 34.16 18.18 27.44
N GLU A 197 34.22 19.53 27.51
CA GLU A 197 34.14 20.34 26.30
C GLU A 197 35.29 20.10 25.33
N ASN A 198 36.51 20.01 25.86
CA ASN A 198 37.71 19.90 25.02
C ASN A 198 38.49 18.63 25.31
N ALA A 199 37.83 17.57 25.72
CA ALA A 199 38.49 16.30 26.04
C ALA A 199 37.61 15.15 25.57
N PRO A 200 38.18 13.96 25.38
CA PRO A 200 37.38 12.82 24.98
C PRO A 200 36.42 12.39 26.08
N GLN A 201 35.41 11.66 25.70
CA GLN A 201 34.46 11.05 26.63
C GLN A 201 35.21 10.21 27.64
N SER A 202 34.81 10.31 28.91
CA SER A 202 35.38 9.50 29.98
C SER A 202 34.25 8.92 30.84
N SER A 203 34.56 7.85 31.53
CA SER A 203 33.63 7.33 32.54
C SER A 203 33.53 8.28 33.71
N LEU A 204 32.41 8.21 34.41
CA LEU A 204 32.22 9.04 35.62
C LEU A 204 33.30 8.75 36.66
N GLU A 205 33.74 7.50 36.76
CA GLU A 205 34.78 7.09 37.70
C GLU A 205 36.12 7.75 37.40
N GLU A 206 36.50 7.80 36.13
CA GLU A 206 37.74 8.46 35.69
C GLU A 206 37.69 9.95 35.94
N TRP A 207 36.54 10.59 35.65
CA TRP A 207 36.36 12.01 35.85
C TRP A 207 36.48 12.38 37.34
N GLN A 208 35.94 11.55 38.23
CA GLN A 208 35.99 11.76 39.68
C GLN A 208 37.42 11.77 40.23
N GLN A 209 38.36 11.11 39.60
CA GLN A 209 39.72 10.97 40.11
C GLN A 209 40.49 12.29 40.11
N THR A 210 40.04 13.27 39.35
CA THR A 210 40.66 14.60 39.36
C THR A 210 40.16 15.34 40.58
N ALA A 211 41.09 15.87 41.40
CA ALA A 211 40.76 16.49 42.69
C ALA A 211 39.80 17.69 42.55
N SER A 212 39.95 18.48 41.48
CA SER A 212 39.11 19.65 41.26
C SER A 212 37.64 19.25 41.00
N ASN A 213 37.41 18.04 40.51
CA ASN A 213 36.05 17.57 40.19
C ASN A 213 35.31 17.01 41.39
N LEU A 214 36.03 16.69 42.48
CA LEU A 214 35.42 16.16 43.69
C LEU A 214 34.47 17.14 44.34
N LEU A 215 34.70 18.45 44.18
CA LEU A 215 33.85 19.47 44.78
C LEU A 215 32.45 19.50 44.13
N ALA A 216 32.35 19.14 42.88
CA ALA A 216 31.07 19.13 42.17
C ALA A 216 30.27 17.84 42.40
N PHE A 217 30.92 16.78 42.85
CA PHE A 217 30.30 15.47 42.97
C PHE A 217 29.09 15.43 43.89
N PRO A 218 29.12 16.04 45.11
CA PRO A 218 27.92 16.02 45.96
C PRO A 218 26.72 16.70 45.33
N VAL A 219 26.94 17.79 44.56
CA VAL A 219 25.86 18.50 43.90
C VAL A 219 25.31 17.65 42.75
N LEU A 220 26.18 16.99 42.00
CA LEU A 220 25.76 16.05 40.93
C LEU A 220 24.95 14.89 41.53
N ASN A 221 25.37 14.38 42.69
CA ASN A 221 24.63 13.30 43.33
C ASN A 221 23.23 13.74 43.73
N GLU A 222 23.09 14.97 44.23
CA GLU A 222 21.78 15.52 44.55
C GLU A 222 20.94 15.79 43.31
N ALA A 223 21.59 16.18 42.18
CA ALA A 223 20.91 16.33 40.91
C ALA A 223 20.32 15.00 40.42
N VAL A 224 21.07 13.92 40.58
CA VAL A 224 20.57 12.58 40.24
C VAL A 224 19.37 12.21 41.12
N ALA A 225 19.47 12.52 42.43
CA ALA A 225 18.35 12.25 43.35
C ALA A 225 17.10 13.04 42.98
N PHE A 226 17.25 14.30 42.59
CA PHE A 226 16.13 15.12 42.13
C PHE A 226 15.52 14.53 40.83
N ILE A 227 16.36 14.17 39.89
CA ILE A 227 15.89 13.59 38.63
C ILE A 227 15.09 12.31 38.89
N ARG A 228 15.61 11.44 39.75
CA ARG A 228 14.93 10.18 40.09
C ARG A 228 13.61 10.40 40.81
N GLN A 229 13.59 11.27 41.82
CA GLN A 229 12.44 11.39 42.72
C GLN A 229 11.36 12.33 42.21
N VAL A 230 11.69 13.26 41.30
CA VAL A 230 10.73 14.21 40.77
C VAL A 230 10.46 13.95 39.28
N VAL A 231 11.51 13.99 38.47
CA VAL A 231 11.34 13.94 37.01
C VAL A 231 10.96 12.53 36.57
N MET A 232 11.73 11.53 36.96
CA MET A 232 11.48 10.14 36.57
C MET A 232 10.22 9.60 37.22
N ASP A 233 9.94 10.01 38.44
CA ASP A 233 8.72 9.61 39.14
C ASP A 233 7.49 10.01 38.34
N GLU A 234 7.48 11.24 37.81
CA GLU A 234 6.34 11.72 37.03
C GLU A 234 6.27 11.04 35.65
N LEU A 235 7.41 10.85 34.99
CA LEU A 235 7.46 10.26 33.66
C LEU A 235 7.11 8.77 33.64
N THR A 236 7.53 8.03 34.69
CA THR A 236 7.32 6.57 34.71
C THR A 236 6.11 6.16 35.53
N LYS A 237 5.33 7.11 36.00
CA LYS A 237 4.15 6.84 36.83
C LYS A 237 3.13 5.98 36.07
N PRO A 238 2.64 4.88 36.65
CA PRO A 238 1.63 4.07 35.98
C PRO A 238 0.33 4.83 35.79
N ASP A 239 -0.22 4.76 34.59
CA ASP A 239 -1.47 5.43 34.24
C ASP A 239 -2.15 4.64 33.12
N ARG A 240 -3.47 4.51 33.21
CA ARG A 240 -4.25 3.78 32.19
C ARG A 240 -4.32 4.54 30.86
N LEU A 241 -4.39 5.87 30.94
CA LEU A 241 -4.57 6.71 29.74
C LEU A 241 -3.26 7.03 29.06
N PHE A 242 -2.21 7.25 29.84
CA PHE A 242 -0.92 7.69 29.33
C PHE A 242 0.16 6.73 29.79
N PRO A 243 0.72 5.92 28.88
CA PRO A 243 1.72 4.93 29.28
C PRO A 243 2.97 5.60 29.84
N PRO A 244 3.70 4.93 30.72
CA PRO A 244 4.94 5.49 31.24
C PRO A 244 5.96 5.72 30.14
N VAL A 245 6.71 6.82 30.29
CA VAL A 245 7.76 7.19 29.35
C VAL A 245 9.10 6.86 30.01
N HIS A 246 9.88 6.00 29.33
CA HIS A 246 11.24 5.66 29.76
C HIS A 246 12.22 6.39 28.87
N PRO A 247 12.94 7.42 29.39
CA PRO A 247 13.83 8.17 28.52
C PRO A 247 14.92 7.29 27.92
N PHE A 248 15.23 7.56 26.65
CA PHE A 248 16.31 6.88 25.95
C PHE A 248 17.66 7.25 26.58
N ALA A 249 17.82 8.55 26.95
CA ALA A 249 19.03 9.04 27.60
C ALA A 249 18.67 10.27 28.40
N VAL A 250 19.45 10.51 29.47
CA VAL A 250 19.31 11.69 30.33
C VAL A 250 20.65 12.41 30.34
N ALA A 251 20.64 13.69 29.95
CA ALA A 251 21.80 14.56 30.07
C ALA A 251 21.55 15.57 31.16
N PHE A 252 22.52 15.72 32.07
CA PHE A 252 22.39 16.71 33.15
C PHE A 252 23.74 17.32 33.42
N ARG A 253 23.70 18.53 33.98
CA ARG A 253 24.89 19.24 34.41
C ARG A 253 24.50 20.30 35.43
N THR A 254 25.49 20.82 36.11
CA THR A 254 25.33 21.98 37.01
C THR A 254 26.14 23.14 36.44
N GLY A 255 25.74 24.36 36.85
CA GLY A 255 26.41 25.59 36.43
C GLY A 255 25.71 26.31 35.33
N GLY A 256 25.97 27.60 35.20
CA GLY A 256 25.45 28.42 34.10
C GLY A 256 23.96 28.76 34.24
N VAL A 257 23.34 28.49 35.35
CA VAL A 257 21.91 28.74 35.56
C VAL A 257 21.77 29.67 36.78
N ALA A 258 21.01 30.78 36.55
CA ALA A 258 20.66 31.68 37.64
C ALA A 258 19.44 31.13 38.39
N SER A 259 19.43 31.31 39.70
CA SER A 259 18.38 30.73 40.54
C SER A 259 18.01 31.66 41.69
N ASP A 260 16.73 31.73 42.00
CA ASP A 260 16.21 32.35 43.22
C ASP A 260 16.16 31.32 44.34
N ARG A 261 16.24 31.80 45.59
CA ARG A 261 16.18 30.91 46.75
C ARG A 261 14.85 30.15 46.84
N GLU A 262 13.78 30.72 46.30
CA GLU A 262 12.46 30.09 46.34
C GLU A 262 12.24 29.03 45.25
N ALA A 263 13.20 28.88 44.35
CA ALA A 263 13.09 27.87 43.30
C ALA A 263 13.23 26.45 43.88
N LEU A 264 12.75 25.48 43.10
CA LEU A 264 12.71 24.09 43.57
C LEU A 264 14.09 23.52 43.85
N TRP A 265 15.09 23.85 43.04
CA TRP A 265 16.42 23.26 43.21
C TRP A 265 17.13 23.75 44.48
N PRO A 266 17.18 25.06 44.75
CA PRO A 266 17.75 25.52 46.04
C PRO A 266 16.96 24.99 47.24
N GLN A 267 15.63 24.92 47.17
CA GLN A 267 14.82 24.35 48.22
C GLN A 267 15.11 22.88 48.47
N TRP A 268 15.33 22.12 47.37
CA TRP A 268 15.69 20.71 47.44
C TRP A 268 17.03 20.54 48.15
N LEU A 269 18.03 21.33 47.78
CA LEU A 269 19.34 21.26 48.41
C LEU A 269 19.27 21.61 49.90
N TYR A 270 18.50 22.66 50.22
CA TYR A 270 18.36 23.09 51.61
C TYR A 270 17.66 22.03 52.47
N ARG A 271 16.60 21.44 51.93
CA ARG A 271 15.86 20.41 52.69
C ARG A 271 16.72 19.18 52.95
N ARG A 272 17.60 18.85 52.02
CA ARG A 272 18.42 17.63 52.16
C ARG A 272 19.73 17.86 52.95
N SER A 273 20.33 19.02 52.82
CA SER A 273 21.66 19.28 53.40
C SER A 273 21.69 20.45 54.38
N ARG A 274 20.64 21.28 54.39
CA ARG A 274 20.59 22.55 55.15
C ARG A 274 21.63 23.55 54.69
N LEU A 275 22.14 23.38 53.46
CA LEU A 275 23.12 24.28 52.86
C LEU A 275 22.51 24.97 51.65
N HIS A 276 22.98 26.19 51.41
CA HIS A 276 22.63 26.96 50.20
C HIS A 276 23.85 27.07 49.29
N TRP A 277 23.63 26.94 47.99
CA TRP A 277 24.64 27.26 47.01
C TRP A 277 24.71 28.79 46.91
N SER A 278 25.88 29.36 47.21
CA SER A 278 26.06 30.81 47.26
C SER A 278 26.97 31.34 46.14
N GLY A 279 27.36 30.49 45.23
CA GLY A 279 28.19 30.91 44.10
C GLY A 279 27.42 31.80 43.14
N VAL A 280 28.11 32.80 42.59
CA VAL A 280 27.53 33.68 41.54
C VAL A 280 27.45 32.89 40.24
N ALA A 281 26.28 32.92 39.59
CA ALA A 281 26.13 32.28 38.30
C ALA A 281 26.98 33.05 37.29
N HIS A 282 28.01 32.40 36.77
CA HIS A 282 28.80 32.96 35.65
C HIS A 282 27.97 32.93 34.40
N ARG A 283 27.69 34.12 33.84
CA ARG A 283 26.95 34.22 32.59
C ARG A 283 27.72 33.62 31.39
N ASP A 284 29.04 33.53 31.56
CA ASP A 284 29.93 33.04 30.53
C ASP A 284 30.41 31.62 30.83
N SER A 285 29.48 30.75 31.21
CA SER A 285 29.81 29.34 31.35
C SER A 285 30.37 28.83 30.01
N SER A 286 31.56 28.25 30.04
CA SER A 286 32.19 27.70 28.86
C SER A 286 31.54 26.40 28.40
N ALA A 287 30.68 25.83 29.24
CA ALA A 287 30.02 24.55 28.88
C ALA A 287 29.03 24.75 27.73
N PRO A 288 28.99 23.84 26.79
CA PRO A 288 28.08 23.97 25.65
C PRO A 288 26.62 23.97 26.11
N ARG A 289 25.80 24.79 25.48
CA ARG A 289 24.39 24.90 25.81
C ARG A 289 23.62 23.63 25.44
N PHE A 290 24.05 22.93 24.40
CA PHE A 290 23.40 21.71 23.95
C PHE A 290 24.27 20.50 24.30
N ALA A 291 23.61 19.41 24.64
CA ALA A 291 24.28 18.12 24.86
C ALA A 291 24.42 17.39 23.51
N ASP A 292 25.29 17.92 22.66
CA ASP A 292 25.48 17.39 21.32
C ASP A 292 25.86 15.89 21.27
N PRO A 293 26.59 15.32 22.23
CA PRO A 293 26.85 13.88 22.20
C PRO A 293 25.59 13.00 22.19
N LEU A 294 24.44 13.53 22.63
CA LEU A 294 23.18 12.78 22.53
C LEU A 294 22.83 12.45 21.07
N LEU A 295 23.18 13.33 20.13
CA LEU A 295 22.91 13.07 18.71
C LEU A 295 23.63 11.83 18.21
N ALA A 296 24.86 11.61 18.67
CA ALA A 296 25.62 10.43 18.29
C ALA A 296 24.99 9.14 18.83
N LEU A 297 24.39 9.22 20.03
CA LEU A 297 23.71 8.07 20.61
C LEU A 297 22.44 7.72 19.84
N LEU A 298 21.74 8.72 19.28
CA LEU A 298 20.52 8.50 18.56
C LEU A 298 20.74 7.86 17.19
N SER A 299 21.87 8.12 16.54
CA SER A 299 22.11 7.71 15.17
C SER A 299 21.85 6.23 14.90
N PRO A 300 22.32 5.28 15.72
CA PRO A 300 22.04 3.87 15.44
C PRO A 300 20.63 3.41 15.82
N SER A 301 19.87 4.20 16.59
CA SER A 301 18.58 3.74 17.11
C SER A 301 17.38 4.43 16.48
N THR A 302 17.57 5.41 15.61
CA THR A 302 16.47 6.20 15.06
C THR A 302 16.05 5.77 13.66
N ALA A 303 16.28 4.56 13.26
CA ALA A 303 15.91 4.17 11.89
C ALA A 303 15.01 2.95 11.87
N PRO A 304 13.79 3.01 12.35
CA PRO A 304 12.86 1.96 11.96
C PRO A 304 12.55 2.14 10.47
N LEU A 305 12.47 1.01 9.76
CA LEU A 305 12.14 1.02 8.35
C LEU A 305 10.69 1.47 8.21
N GLN A 306 10.50 2.71 7.84
CA GLN A 306 9.15 3.29 7.71
C GLN A 306 8.35 2.69 6.57
N GLY A 307 9.01 2.14 5.56
CA GLY A 307 8.33 1.48 4.47
C GLY A 307 7.68 0.16 4.85
N GLY A 308 7.95 -0.38 6.03
CA GLY A 308 7.51 -1.70 6.44
C GLY A 308 6.00 -1.87 6.49
N LYS A 309 5.29 -0.92 7.09
CA LYS A 309 3.83 -1.00 7.20
C LYS A 309 3.14 -0.85 5.85
N THR A 310 3.56 0.14 5.06
CA THR A 310 3.00 0.35 3.73
C THR A 310 3.31 -0.83 2.81
N ALA A 311 4.55 -1.32 2.84
CA ALA A 311 4.95 -2.48 2.05
C ALA A 311 4.14 -3.71 2.46
N CYS A 312 3.93 -3.91 3.76
CA CYS A 312 3.14 -5.03 4.28
C CYS A 312 1.68 -4.94 3.81
N ARG A 313 1.09 -3.75 3.85
CA ARG A 313 -0.28 -3.53 3.37
C ARG A 313 -0.41 -3.80 1.88
N VAL A 314 0.57 -3.37 1.08
CA VAL A 314 0.58 -3.62 -0.36
C VAL A 314 0.72 -5.12 -0.64
N ILE A 315 1.61 -5.81 0.09
CA ILE A 315 1.80 -7.26 -0.06
C ILE A 315 0.51 -8.01 0.29
N ILE A 316 -0.16 -7.63 1.38
CA ILE A 316 -1.44 -8.25 1.78
C ILE A 316 -2.50 -8.02 0.70
N LEU A 317 -2.59 -6.81 0.16
CA LEU A 317 -3.54 -6.49 -0.92
C LEU A 317 -3.25 -7.32 -2.17
N LEU A 318 -1.98 -7.42 -2.57
CA LEU A 318 -1.59 -8.22 -3.74
C LEU A 318 -1.90 -9.70 -3.52
N LEU A 319 -1.68 -10.21 -2.30
CA LEU A 319 -2.02 -11.57 -1.94
C LEU A 319 -3.53 -11.80 -2.00
N CYS A 320 -4.32 -10.86 -1.48
CA CYS A 320 -5.78 -10.93 -1.55
C CYS A 320 -6.26 -10.88 -3.01
N CYS A 321 -5.66 -10.04 -3.84
CA CYS A 321 -5.97 -9.99 -5.27
C CYS A 321 -5.64 -11.32 -5.96
N ALA A 322 -4.49 -11.91 -5.64
CA ALA A 322 -4.07 -13.19 -6.22
C ALA A 322 -5.03 -14.30 -5.82
N LEU A 323 -5.41 -14.37 -4.54
CA LEU A 323 -6.37 -15.36 -4.06
C LEU A 323 -7.75 -15.16 -4.67
N SER A 324 -8.18 -13.91 -4.83
CA SER A 324 -9.44 -13.58 -5.49
C SER A 324 -9.41 -13.97 -6.96
N ALA A 325 -8.30 -13.72 -7.65
CA ALA A 325 -8.12 -14.12 -9.05
C ALA A 325 -8.19 -15.64 -9.18
N LEU A 326 -7.55 -16.37 -8.27
CA LEU A 326 -7.60 -17.82 -8.24
C LEU A 326 -9.03 -18.30 -8.02
N GLY A 327 -9.75 -17.71 -7.06
CA GLY A 327 -11.14 -18.03 -6.78
C GLY A 327 -12.06 -17.78 -7.97
N PHE A 328 -11.92 -16.63 -8.64
CA PHE A 328 -12.69 -16.33 -9.83
C PHE A 328 -12.34 -17.24 -10.98
N SER A 329 -11.06 -17.61 -11.14
CA SER A 329 -10.65 -18.57 -12.17
C SER A 329 -11.29 -19.94 -11.91
N ILE A 330 -11.31 -20.39 -10.65
CA ILE A 330 -11.98 -21.65 -10.28
C ILE A 330 -13.47 -21.57 -10.67
N ALA A 331 -14.13 -20.48 -10.27
CA ALA A 331 -15.56 -20.32 -10.55
C ALA A 331 -15.84 -20.26 -12.05
N ASN A 332 -15.01 -19.53 -12.81
CA ASN A 332 -15.17 -19.43 -14.25
C ASN A 332 -14.98 -20.77 -14.94
N ASN A 333 -13.99 -21.54 -14.52
CA ASN A 333 -13.74 -22.88 -15.08
C ASN A 333 -14.88 -23.83 -14.72
N GLN A 334 -15.41 -23.75 -13.49
CA GLN A 334 -16.57 -24.57 -13.10
C GLN A 334 -17.80 -24.22 -13.93
N ARG A 335 -18.01 -22.94 -14.24
CA ARG A 335 -19.10 -22.51 -15.12
C ARG A 335 -18.91 -23.05 -16.53
N LEU A 336 -17.67 -23.01 -17.02
CA LEU A 336 -17.36 -23.58 -18.35
C LEU A 336 -17.63 -25.09 -18.38
N ILE A 337 -17.17 -25.82 -17.36
CA ILE A 337 -17.40 -27.25 -17.24
C ILE A 337 -18.91 -27.56 -17.17
N ALA A 338 -19.64 -26.78 -16.39
CA ALA A 338 -21.08 -26.94 -16.24
C ALA A 338 -21.83 -26.66 -17.55
N ARG A 339 -21.42 -25.62 -18.27
CA ARG A 339 -22.02 -25.27 -19.56
C ARG A 339 -21.80 -26.38 -20.59
N ILE A 340 -20.56 -26.82 -20.74
CA ILE A 340 -20.23 -27.86 -21.71
C ILE A 340 -20.80 -29.20 -21.29
N GLY A 341 -20.79 -29.52 -19.98
CA GLY A 341 -21.44 -30.72 -19.45
C GLY A 341 -22.93 -30.72 -19.66
N GLY A 342 -23.57 -29.53 -19.52
CA GLY A 342 -25.00 -29.40 -19.80
C GLY A 342 -25.30 -29.58 -21.28
N ASP A 343 -24.46 -29.05 -22.17
CA ASP A 343 -24.62 -29.24 -23.62
C ASP A 343 -24.45 -30.71 -23.99
N LEU A 344 -23.47 -31.41 -23.39
CA LEU A 344 -23.27 -32.82 -23.61
C LEU A 344 -24.44 -33.67 -23.08
N ALA A 345 -24.99 -33.29 -21.90
CA ALA A 345 -26.13 -33.96 -21.31
C ALA A 345 -27.37 -33.83 -22.23
N ARG A 346 -27.59 -32.63 -22.79
CA ARG A 346 -28.70 -32.43 -23.75
C ARG A 346 -28.49 -33.24 -25.01
N TRP A 347 -27.26 -33.31 -25.50
CA TRP A 347 -26.92 -34.16 -26.67
C TRP A 347 -27.26 -35.62 -26.37
N ASN A 348 -26.86 -36.14 -25.24
CA ASN A 348 -27.12 -37.55 -24.83
C ASN A 348 -28.60 -37.83 -24.63
N ALA A 349 -29.37 -36.80 -24.20
CA ALA A 349 -30.80 -36.98 -23.92
C ALA A 349 -31.66 -37.06 -25.17
N VAL A 350 -31.18 -36.48 -26.30
CA VAL A 350 -31.93 -36.50 -27.58
C VAL A 350 -31.62 -37.81 -28.31
N PRO A 351 -32.65 -38.59 -28.66
CA PRO A 351 -32.38 -39.81 -29.47
C PRO A 351 -31.86 -39.49 -30.86
N MET A 352 -31.04 -40.36 -31.41
CA MET A 352 -30.46 -40.19 -32.73
C MET A 352 -31.55 -40.17 -33.83
N THR A 353 -32.71 -40.75 -33.56
CA THR A 353 -33.86 -40.79 -34.49
C THR A 353 -34.60 -39.43 -34.59
N HIS A 354 -34.44 -38.53 -33.64
CA HIS A 354 -35.01 -37.17 -33.66
C HIS A 354 -34.01 -36.26 -34.38
N TYR A 355 -34.05 -36.25 -35.71
CA TYR A 355 -32.95 -35.67 -36.52
C TYR A 355 -32.81 -34.15 -36.32
N ALA A 356 -33.89 -33.39 -36.32
CA ALA A 356 -33.82 -31.94 -36.23
C ALA A 356 -33.33 -31.48 -34.83
N PRO A 357 -33.89 -31.98 -33.69
CA PRO A 357 -33.35 -31.67 -32.37
C PRO A 357 -31.92 -32.13 -32.21
N LYS A 358 -31.55 -33.30 -32.72
CA LYS A 358 -30.20 -33.84 -32.59
C LYS A 358 -29.21 -32.97 -33.36
N ALA A 359 -29.57 -32.48 -34.56
CA ALA A 359 -28.75 -31.61 -35.38
C ALA A 359 -28.52 -30.27 -34.65
N ARG A 360 -29.53 -29.74 -33.95
CA ARG A 360 -29.39 -28.50 -33.21
C ARG A 360 -28.43 -28.71 -32.03
N SER A 361 -28.53 -29.83 -31.30
CA SER A 361 -27.58 -30.18 -30.26
C SER A 361 -26.16 -30.32 -30.81
N LEU A 362 -26.03 -30.92 -31.97
CA LEU A 362 -24.73 -31.07 -32.63
C LEU A 362 -24.09 -29.71 -32.95
N ASP A 363 -24.90 -28.76 -33.43
CA ASP A 363 -24.40 -27.40 -33.70
C ASP A 363 -23.90 -26.74 -32.43
N VAL A 364 -24.58 -26.92 -31.30
CA VAL A 364 -24.13 -26.38 -30.03
C VAL A 364 -22.78 -27.00 -29.63
N LEU A 365 -22.64 -28.33 -29.78
CA LEU A 365 -21.38 -29.00 -29.46
C LEU A 365 -20.26 -28.54 -30.38
N ARG A 366 -20.56 -28.33 -31.68
CA ARG A 366 -19.57 -27.82 -32.64
C ARG A 366 -19.12 -26.42 -32.31
N GLN A 367 -20.04 -25.53 -31.87
CA GLN A 367 -19.71 -24.19 -31.44
C GLN A 367 -18.82 -24.21 -30.22
N ASP A 368 -19.13 -25.07 -29.26
CA ASP A 368 -18.29 -25.21 -28.04
C ASP A 368 -16.89 -25.73 -28.43
N ALA A 369 -16.81 -26.70 -29.32
CA ALA A 369 -15.54 -27.26 -29.78
C ALA A 369 -14.69 -26.22 -30.52
N LEU A 370 -15.32 -25.40 -31.36
CA LEU A 370 -14.62 -24.34 -32.08
C LEU A 370 -14.09 -23.28 -31.10
N LEU A 371 -14.86 -22.93 -30.10
CA LEU A 371 -14.43 -21.98 -29.09
C LEU A 371 -13.19 -22.50 -28.35
N LEU A 372 -13.23 -23.75 -27.90
CA LEU A 372 -12.09 -24.36 -27.19
C LEU A 372 -10.88 -24.52 -28.09
N GLU A 373 -11.09 -24.83 -29.38
CA GLU A 373 -10.01 -24.93 -30.37
C GLU A 373 -9.35 -23.58 -30.59
N ARG A 374 -10.15 -22.52 -30.68
CA ARG A 374 -9.63 -21.15 -30.79
C ARG A 374 -8.78 -20.80 -29.61
N TRP A 375 -9.23 -21.15 -28.39
CA TRP A 375 -8.46 -20.92 -27.16
C TRP A 375 -7.18 -21.76 -27.10
N GLN A 376 -7.19 -22.93 -27.73
CA GLN A 376 -5.99 -23.77 -27.79
C GLN A 376 -4.95 -23.14 -28.71
N GLN A 377 -5.38 -22.52 -29.80
CA GLN A 377 -4.49 -21.88 -30.79
C GLN A 377 -4.02 -20.52 -30.32
N GLN A 378 -4.89 -19.69 -29.74
CA GLN A 378 -4.61 -18.32 -29.35
C GLN A 378 -4.31 -18.14 -27.86
N GLY A 379 -4.53 -19.18 -27.06
CA GLY A 379 -4.46 -19.11 -25.61
C GLY A 379 -5.82 -18.86 -24.99
N GLU A 380 -6.07 -19.47 -23.84
CA GLU A 380 -7.29 -19.27 -23.09
C GLU A 380 -7.37 -17.85 -22.53
N PRO A 381 -8.58 -17.26 -22.40
CA PRO A 381 -8.72 -15.99 -21.71
C PRO A 381 -8.15 -16.05 -20.29
N VAL A 382 -7.62 -14.93 -19.81
CA VAL A 382 -6.98 -14.83 -18.50
C VAL A 382 -7.95 -15.27 -17.39
N ARG A 383 -9.25 -15.01 -17.57
CA ARG A 383 -10.26 -15.35 -16.55
C ARG A 383 -10.37 -16.86 -16.28
N TYR A 384 -9.86 -17.71 -17.18
CA TYR A 384 -9.79 -19.16 -16.98
C TYR A 384 -8.40 -19.67 -16.65
N GLY A 385 -7.44 -18.76 -16.51
CA GLY A 385 -6.02 -19.08 -16.40
C GLY A 385 -5.59 -19.55 -15.00
N LEU A 386 -4.33 -19.28 -14.69
CA LEU A 386 -3.68 -19.67 -13.44
C LEU A 386 -3.54 -21.20 -13.27
N GLY A 387 -3.44 -21.91 -14.41
CA GLY A 387 -3.22 -23.34 -14.42
C GLY A 387 -4.45 -24.20 -14.17
N LEU A 388 -5.63 -23.59 -14.10
CA LEU A 388 -6.87 -24.30 -13.76
C LEU A 388 -7.72 -24.63 -14.99
N TYR A 389 -7.29 -24.17 -16.16
CA TYR A 389 -8.06 -24.37 -17.41
C TYR A 389 -8.03 -25.85 -17.83
N THR A 390 -9.22 -26.41 -18.06
CA THR A 390 -9.40 -27.81 -18.43
C THR A 390 -9.91 -27.97 -19.84
N GLY A 391 -9.70 -26.96 -20.70
CA GLY A 391 -10.20 -26.94 -22.07
C GLY A 391 -9.83 -28.15 -22.93
N PRO A 392 -8.57 -28.61 -22.92
CA PRO A 392 -8.21 -29.79 -23.75
C PRO A 392 -9.01 -31.01 -23.41
N ARG A 393 -9.31 -31.30 -22.16
CA ARG A 393 -10.13 -32.43 -21.75
C ARG A 393 -11.57 -32.26 -22.21
N LEU A 394 -12.12 -31.05 -22.09
CA LEU A 394 -13.48 -30.73 -22.53
C LEU A 394 -13.58 -30.85 -24.06
N TRP A 395 -12.57 -30.37 -24.77
CA TRP A 395 -12.53 -30.46 -26.23
C TRP A 395 -12.53 -31.92 -26.67
N LEU A 396 -11.74 -32.77 -25.99
CA LEU A 396 -11.68 -34.19 -26.29
C LEU A 396 -13.06 -34.86 -26.11
N ALA A 397 -13.73 -34.51 -24.99
CA ALA A 397 -15.08 -35.06 -24.73
C ALA A 397 -16.07 -34.60 -25.81
N LEU A 398 -15.98 -33.34 -26.24
CA LEU A 398 -16.85 -32.81 -27.28
C LEU A 398 -16.58 -33.52 -28.65
N GLN A 399 -15.31 -33.73 -28.98
CA GLN A 399 -14.96 -34.41 -30.23
C GLN A 399 -15.44 -35.87 -30.23
N GLN A 400 -15.32 -36.57 -29.12
CA GLN A 400 -15.82 -37.93 -28.99
C GLN A 400 -17.34 -37.96 -29.19
N ALA A 401 -18.08 -37.00 -28.64
CA ALA A 401 -19.53 -36.94 -28.84
C ALA A 401 -19.90 -36.58 -30.28
N ILE A 402 -19.18 -35.62 -30.90
CA ILE A 402 -19.43 -35.20 -32.27
C ILE A 402 -19.19 -36.39 -33.23
N ASP A 403 -18.15 -37.17 -33.00
CA ASP A 403 -17.80 -38.32 -33.86
C ASP A 403 -18.86 -39.42 -33.82
N THR A 404 -19.71 -39.48 -32.77
CA THR A 404 -20.77 -40.48 -32.70
C THR A 404 -22.02 -40.08 -33.50
N TYR A 405 -22.08 -38.90 -34.04
CA TYR A 405 -23.28 -38.43 -34.78
C TYR A 405 -23.48 -39.21 -36.05
N ILE A 406 -24.72 -39.71 -36.23
CA ILE A 406 -25.14 -40.41 -37.43
C ILE A 406 -26.08 -39.49 -38.21
N PRO A 407 -25.67 -39.00 -39.39
CA PRO A 407 -26.54 -38.08 -40.15
C PRO A 407 -27.81 -38.81 -40.64
N PRO A 408 -28.91 -38.07 -40.86
CA PRO A 408 -30.13 -38.72 -41.37
C PRO A 408 -29.86 -39.35 -42.72
N PRO A 409 -30.55 -40.47 -43.03
CA PRO A 409 -30.36 -41.09 -44.33
C PRO A 409 -30.75 -40.14 -45.44
N ALA A 410 -29.99 -40.16 -46.52
CA ALA A 410 -30.27 -39.28 -47.67
C ALA A 410 -31.68 -39.63 -48.20
N PRO A 411 -32.45 -38.59 -48.57
CA PRO A 411 -33.78 -38.89 -49.14
C PRO A 411 -33.60 -39.72 -50.39
N PRO A 412 -34.48 -40.75 -50.63
CA PRO A 412 -34.37 -41.55 -51.83
C PRO A 412 -34.44 -40.66 -53.07
N ASP A 413 -33.69 -41.05 -54.06
CA ASP A 413 -33.70 -40.30 -55.33
C ASP A 413 -35.16 -40.23 -55.84
N PRO A 414 -35.59 -39.05 -56.28
CA PRO A 414 -36.96 -38.91 -56.76
C PRO A 414 -37.20 -39.95 -57.91
N ALA A 415 -38.39 -40.56 -57.85
CA ALA A 415 -38.77 -41.55 -58.87
C ALA A 415 -38.55 -40.99 -60.26
N PRO A 416 -38.11 -41.81 -61.21
CA PRO A 416 -37.87 -41.31 -62.59
C PRO A 416 -39.11 -40.58 -63.11
N HIS A 417 -38.88 -39.36 -63.52
CA HIS A 417 -39.99 -38.52 -64.00
C HIS A 417 -40.32 -38.98 -65.48
N THR A 418 -41.44 -39.65 -65.63
CA THR A 418 -41.86 -40.16 -66.95
C THR A 418 -42.91 -39.21 -67.54
N VAL A 419 -42.65 -38.71 -68.66
CA VAL A 419 -43.58 -37.82 -69.37
C VAL A 419 -44.10 -38.60 -70.59
N HIS A 420 -45.42 -38.78 -70.65
CA HIS A 420 -46.05 -39.47 -71.74
C HIS A 420 -46.52 -38.42 -72.72
N LEU A 421 -46.12 -38.57 -73.96
CA LEU A 421 -46.52 -37.71 -75.06
C LEU A 421 -47.34 -38.52 -76.04
N ASP A 422 -48.50 -37.96 -76.41
CA ASP A 422 -49.34 -38.61 -77.42
C ASP A 422 -48.65 -38.61 -78.79
N SER A 423 -48.46 -39.77 -79.34
CA SER A 423 -47.77 -39.93 -80.62
C SER A 423 -48.47 -39.17 -81.72
N LEU A 424 -49.81 -39.03 -81.63
CA LEU A 424 -50.56 -38.30 -82.66
C LEU A 424 -50.31 -36.79 -82.60
N SER A 425 -49.85 -36.25 -81.47
CA SER A 425 -49.46 -34.85 -81.34
C SER A 425 -48.09 -34.55 -81.95
N LEU A 426 -47.28 -35.58 -82.10
CA LEU A 426 -45.91 -35.44 -82.61
C LEU A 426 -45.76 -35.91 -84.09
N PHE A 427 -46.52 -36.93 -84.41
CA PHE A 427 -46.39 -37.54 -85.74
C PHE A 427 -47.74 -37.70 -86.43
N ASP A 428 -47.77 -37.63 -87.77
CA ASP A 428 -48.95 -38.00 -88.52
C ASP A 428 -49.01 -39.52 -88.68
N THR A 429 -50.20 -40.03 -88.82
CA THR A 429 -50.40 -41.47 -88.97
C THR A 429 -49.54 -42.04 -90.08
N GLY A 430 -48.69 -43.01 -89.73
CA GLY A 430 -47.82 -43.65 -90.70
C GLY A 430 -46.57 -42.87 -91.10
N GLN A 431 -46.33 -41.74 -90.41
CA GLN A 431 -45.15 -40.93 -90.68
C GLN A 431 -44.13 -41.00 -89.54
N TRP A 432 -42.89 -40.89 -89.90
CA TRP A 432 -41.77 -40.91 -88.90
C TRP A 432 -41.21 -39.50 -88.68
N ALA A 433 -41.61 -38.55 -89.53
CA ALA A 433 -41.15 -37.17 -89.35
C ALA A 433 -42.07 -36.40 -88.45
N LEU A 434 -41.48 -35.50 -87.64
CA LEU A 434 -42.21 -34.69 -86.71
C LEU A 434 -43.13 -33.70 -87.43
N LYS A 435 -44.37 -33.55 -86.98
CA LYS A 435 -45.32 -32.55 -87.45
C LYS A 435 -44.75 -31.15 -87.36
N PRO A 436 -45.05 -30.24 -88.28
CA PRO A 436 -44.75 -28.82 -88.08
C PRO A 436 -45.40 -28.31 -86.80
N GLY A 437 -44.59 -27.68 -85.92
CA GLY A 437 -45.06 -27.15 -84.66
C GLY A 437 -45.00 -28.12 -83.50
N SER A 438 -44.76 -29.40 -83.72
CA SER A 438 -44.69 -30.42 -82.69
C SER A 438 -43.47 -30.21 -81.73
N THR A 439 -42.46 -29.48 -82.22
CA THR A 439 -41.32 -29.11 -81.35
C THR A 439 -41.75 -28.29 -80.14
N LYS A 440 -42.79 -27.46 -80.25
CA LYS A 440 -43.36 -26.73 -79.14
C LYS A 440 -43.92 -27.67 -78.10
N VAL A 441 -44.56 -28.76 -78.49
CA VAL A 441 -45.13 -29.76 -77.56
C VAL A 441 -44.02 -30.44 -76.78
N LEU A 442 -42.91 -30.81 -77.51
CA LEU A 442 -41.74 -31.43 -76.93
C LEU A 442 -41.09 -30.47 -75.95
N VAL A 443 -40.87 -29.19 -76.30
CA VAL A 443 -40.23 -28.20 -75.45
C VAL A 443 -41.10 -27.97 -74.22
N ASN A 444 -42.44 -27.81 -74.39
CA ASN A 444 -43.34 -27.60 -73.29
C ASN A 444 -43.36 -28.78 -72.33
N ALA A 445 -43.30 -29.99 -72.87
CA ALA A 445 -43.23 -31.20 -71.99
C ALA A 445 -41.93 -31.31 -71.26
N LEU A 446 -40.85 -30.79 -71.79
CA LEU A 446 -39.52 -30.87 -71.19
C LEU A 446 -39.19 -29.68 -70.33
N VAL A 447 -39.97 -28.61 -70.32
CA VAL A 447 -39.71 -27.37 -69.52
C VAL A 447 -39.59 -27.65 -68.03
N GLY A 448 -40.37 -28.58 -67.53
CA GLY A 448 -40.33 -28.93 -66.08
C GLY A 448 -39.22 -29.91 -65.70
N ILE A 449 -38.47 -30.39 -66.69
CA ILE A 449 -37.44 -31.41 -66.42
C ILE A 449 -36.06 -30.74 -66.44
N ARG A 450 -35.43 -30.64 -65.26
CA ARG A 450 -34.04 -30.14 -65.13
C ARG A 450 -33.10 -31.33 -64.95
N ALA A 451 -32.38 -31.63 -65.96
CA ALA A 451 -31.39 -32.72 -65.93
C ALA A 451 -30.23 -32.29 -65.05
N LYS A 452 -29.85 -33.11 -64.09
CA LYS A 452 -28.68 -32.92 -63.32
C LYS A 452 -27.50 -33.68 -63.87
N PRO A 453 -26.28 -33.30 -63.64
CA PRO A 453 -25.13 -34.07 -64.12
C PRO A 453 -25.25 -35.54 -63.69
N GLY A 454 -25.06 -36.46 -64.60
CA GLY A 454 -25.18 -37.90 -64.37
C GLY A 454 -26.55 -38.48 -64.61
N TRP A 455 -27.55 -37.66 -64.99
CA TRP A 455 -28.88 -38.17 -65.37
C TRP A 455 -28.92 -38.57 -66.84
N LEU A 456 -29.63 -39.68 -67.09
CA LEU A 456 -29.83 -40.20 -68.46
C LEU A 456 -31.29 -39.96 -68.81
N ILE A 457 -31.47 -39.39 -70.02
CA ILE A 457 -32.81 -39.22 -70.57
C ILE A 457 -33.02 -40.35 -71.59
N VAL A 458 -33.97 -41.19 -71.27
CA VAL A 458 -34.31 -42.31 -72.20
C VAL A 458 -35.63 -41.97 -72.91
N VAL A 459 -35.57 -41.98 -74.20
CA VAL A 459 -36.77 -41.78 -75.02
C VAL A 459 -37.18 -43.17 -75.59
N ALA A 460 -38.38 -43.58 -75.25
CA ALA A 460 -38.89 -44.85 -75.69
C ALA A 460 -40.17 -44.61 -76.51
N GLY A 461 -40.19 -45.20 -77.63
CA GLY A 461 -41.35 -45.14 -78.51
C GLY A 461 -41.95 -46.54 -78.74
N UNK A 462 -43.23 -46.84 -78.97
CA UNK A 462 -43.73 -47.84 -79.07
C UNK A 462 -44.32 -47.93 -80.33
N UNK A 463 -44.13 -48.19 -80.89
CA UNK A 463 -44.54 -48.34 -81.83
C UNK A 463 -45.45 -49.18 -81.84
N HIS A 464 -46.45 -49.08 -81.85
CA HIS A 464 -47.57 -49.97 -82.15
C HIS A 464 -47.61 -50.27 -83.63
N THR A 465 -47.41 -51.45 -83.99
CA THR A 465 -47.54 -51.93 -85.30
C THR A 465 -49.02 -52.10 -85.72
#